data_d0fe26b0e2e861081c0815fa86e2071b
#
_entry.id   d0fe26b0e2e861081c0815fa86e2071b
#
_cell.length_a   1.000
_cell.length_b   1.000
_cell.length_c   1.000
_cell.angle_alpha   90.00
_cell.angle_beta   90.00
_cell.angle_gamma   90.00
#
_symmetry.space_group_name_H-M   'P 1'
#
loop_
_entity.id
_entity.type
_entity.pdbx_description
1 polymer ?
#
loop_
_entity_poly.entity_id
_entity_poly.type
_entity_poly.pdbx_seq_one_letter_code
_entity_poly.pdbx_strand_id
1 'polypeptide(L)'
;MNNYDVIIIGAGPGGIFGAYELIEKNPDCKIAVFEAGHELAKRKCPIDGKKIKSCISCKSCSIMSGFGGAGAFSDGKYNITNDFGGTLYEHIGKQPAIDLMEYVDEINM
;
A
#
# COMPACT_ATOMS: atom_id res chain seq x y z
N MET A 1 -3.42 -12.79 26.05
CA MET A 1 -2.58 -11.70 25.48
C MET A 1 -2.10 -12.12 24.10
N ASN A 2 -2.30 -11.26 23.09
CA ASN A 2 -1.82 -11.56 21.74
C ASN A 2 -0.36 -11.12 21.61
N ASN A 3 0.49 -12.04 21.19
CA ASN A 3 1.90 -11.76 20.94
C ASN A 3 2.15 -11.80 19.42
N TYR A 4 2.85 -10.80 18.92
CA TYR A 4 3.25 -10.70 17.51
C TYR A 4 4.77 -10.60 17.40
N ASP A 5 5.31 -11.21 16.37
CA ASP A 5 6.76 -11.13 16.09
C ASP A 5 7.09 -9.82 15.37
N VAL A 6 6.18 -9.32 14.54
CA VAL A 6 6.35 -8.08 13.79
C VAL A 6 5.06 -7.28 13.83
N ILE A 7 5.20 -5.98 14.01
CA ILE A 7 4.09 -5.02 13.90
C ILE A 7 4.40 -4.08 12.73
N ILE A 8 3.45 -3.98 11.81
CA ILE A 8 3.54 -3.09 10.65
C ILE A 8 2.52 -1.95 10.83
N ILE A 9 3.00 -0.73 10.73
CA ILE A 9 2.16 0.46 10.81
C ILE A 9 1.89 0.96 9.38
N GLY A 10 0.65 0.87 8.98
CA GLY A 10 0.18 1.26 7.66
C GLY A 10 -0.02 0.07 6.71
N ALA A 11 -1.20 -0.02 6.12
CA ALA A 11 -1.58 -1.04 5.16
C ALA A 11 -1.62 -0.49 3.72
N GLY A 12 -0.69 0.38 3.38
CA GLY A 12 -0.40 0.76 2.01
C GLY A 12 0.48 -0.30 1.33
N PRO A 13 0.94 -0.05 0.10
CA PRO A 13 1.78 -1.02 -0.63
C PRO A 13 2.99 -1.49 0.14
N GLY A 14 3.72 -0.58 0.80
CA GLY A 14 4.90 -0.93 1.59
C GLY A 14 4.58 -1.91 2.72
N GLY A 15 3.53 -1.66 3.48
CA GLY A 15 3.12 -2.54 4.58
C GLY A 15 2.61 -3.89 4.08
N ILE A 16 1.80 -3.89 3.03
CA ILE A 16 1.24 -5.12 2.44
C ILE A 16 2.34 -6.00 1.86
N PHE A 17 3.23 -5.44 1.04
CA PHE A 17 4.33 -6.21 0.44
C PHE A 17 5.34 -6.64 1.50
N GLY A 18 5.59 -5.82 2.53
CA GLY A 18 6.42 -6.20 3.67
C GLY A 18 5.85 -7.42 4.40
N ALA A 19 4.55 -7.44 4.69
CA ALA A 19 3.88 -8.57 5.32
C ALA A 19 3.93 -9.81 4.42
N TYR A 20 3.70 -9.65 3.14
CA TYR A 20 3.77 -10.73 2.15
C TYR A 20 5.13 -11.40 2.14
N GLU A 21 6.21 -10.62 2.01
CA GLU A 21 7.58 -11.15 2.02
C GLU A 21 7.95 -11.84 3.32
N LEU A 22 7.54 -11.26 4.45
CA LEU A 22 7.81 -11.87 5.77
C LEU A 22 7.17 -13.25 5.89
N ILE A 23 5.93 -13.41 5.45
CA ILE A 23 5.22 -14.69 5.50
C ILE A 23 5.79 -15.69 4.49
N GLU A 24 6.16 -15.25 3.30
CA GLU A 24 6.80 -16.10 2.30
C GLU A 24 8.12 -16.69 2.81
N LYS A 25 8.91 -15.89 3.52
CA LYS A 25 10.22 -16.30 4.08
C LYS A 25 10.10 -16.99 5.43
N ASN A 26 9.11 -16.65 6.23
CA ASN A 26 8.87 -17.18 7.58
C ASN A 26 7.38 -17.44 7.78
N PRO A 27 6.84 -18.59 7.32
CA PRO A 27 5.41 -18.88 7.40
C PRO A 27 4.83 -18.87 8.82
N ASP A 28 5.66 -19.11 9.83
CA ASP A 28 5.25 -19.12 11.24
C ASP A 28 5.29 -17.74 11.89
N CYS A 29 5.75 -16.72 11.17
CA CYS A 29 5.83 -15.35 11.67
C CYS A 29 4.44 -14.78 11.94
N LYS A 30 4.23 -14.28 13.17
CA LYS A 30 2.97 -13.64 13.56
C LYS A 30 3.09 -12.14 13.31
N ILE A 31 2.29 -11.63 12.39
CA ILE A 31 2.31 -10.25 11.96
C ILE A 31 1.00 -9.56 12.29
N ALA A 32 1.08 -8.38 12.91
CA ALA A 32 -0.05 -7.47 13.06
C ALA A 32 0.16 -6.26 12.15
N VAL A 33 -0.86 -5.90 11.38
CA VAL A 33 -0.85 -4.71 10.54
C VAL A 33 -1.89 -3.73 11.08
N PHE A 34 -1.46 -2.51 11.41
CA PHE A 34 -2.33 -1.46 11.91
C PHE A 34 -2.53 -0.40 10.82
N GLU A 35 -3.79 -0.12 10.51
CA GLU A 35 -4.17 0.87 9.50
C GLU A 35 -5.12 1.89 10.12
N ALA A 36 -4.81 3.19 9.95
CA ALA A 36 -5.61 4.27 10.50
C ALA A 36 -6.92 4.50 9.74
N GLY A 37 -6.97 4.16 8.45
CA GLY A 37 -8.15 4.33 7.61
C GLY A 37 -9.08 3.11 7.64
N HIS A 38 -10.05 3.11 6.74
CA HIS A 38 -11.07 2.06 6.68
C HIS A 38 -10.59 0.82 5.89
N GLU A 39 -11.19 -0.32 6.20
CA GLU A 39 -11.07 -1.51 5.37
C GLU A 39 -11.60 -1.24 3.94
N LEU A 40 -11.12 -2.00 2.96
CA LEU A 40 -11.38 -1.72 1.55
C LEU A 40 -12.87 -1.59 1.22
N ALA A 41 -13.72 -2.45 1.76
CA ALA A 41 -15.15 -2.45 1.52
C ALA A 41 -15.87 -1.18 2.05
N LYS A 42 -15.29 -0.52 3.04
CA LYS A 42 -15.84 0.71 3.66
C LYS A 42 -15.20 1.99 3.13
N ARG A 43 -14.23 1.89 2.22
CA ARG A 43 -13.58 3.05 1.62
C ARG A 43 -14.46 3.65 0.53
N LYS A 44 -15.26 4.62 0.90
CA LYS A 44 -16.14 5.32 -0.02
C LYS A 44 -16.09 6.82 0.25
N CYS A 45 -15.82 7.60 -0.80
CA CYS A 45 -15.89 9.05 -0.72
C CYS A 45 -17.35 9.48 -0.55
N PRO A 46 -17.65 10.41 0.40
CA PRO A 46 -19.01 10.89 0.61
C PRO A 46 -19.61 11.70 -0.54
N ILE A 47 -18.78 12.15 -1.48
CA ILE A 47 -19.26 12.93 -2.64
C ILE A 47 -20.20 12.04 -3.47
N ASP A 48 -21.47 12.43 -3.56
CA ASP A 48 -22.49 11.70 -4.30
C ASP A 48 -23.00 12.46 -5.53
N GLY A 49 -22.54 13.70 -5.72
CA GLY A 49 -22.97 14.58 -6.82
C GLY A 49 -24.35 15.20 -6.62
N LYS A 50 -25.06 14.86 -5.53
CA LYS A 50 -26.40 15.36 -5.21
C LYS A 50 -26.39 16.23 -3.96
N LYS A 51 -26.32 15.61 -2.78
CA LYS A 51 -26.26 16.32 -1.49
C LYS A 51 -24.85 16.83 -1.21
N ILE A 52 -23.85 16.02 -1.47
CA ILE A 52 -22.42 16.34 -1.26
C ILE A 52 -21.76 16.43 -2.62
N LYS A 53 -21.45 17.65 -3.07
CA LYS A 53 -20.91 17.93 -4.40
C LYS A 53 -19.42 18.20 -4.43
N SER A 54 -18.83 18.45 -3.27
CA SER A 54 -17.40 18.78 -3.14
C SER A 54 -16.81 18.12 -1.91
N CYS A 55 -15.48 18.12 -1.82
CA CYS A 55 -14.75 17.51 -0.72
C CYS A 55 -15.12 18.16 0.62
N ILE A 56 -15.44 17.33 1.63
CA ILE A 56 -15.79 17.76 2.98
C ILE A 56 -14.63 17.63 3.97
N SER A 57 -13.42 17.35 3.48
CA SER A 57 -12.20 17.22 4.30
C SER A 57 -12.36 16.20 5.43
N CYS A 58 -12.70 14.96 5.07
CA CYS A 58 -12.84 13.86 6.03
C CYS A 58 -11.57 13.70 6.87
N LYS A 59 -11.71 13.35 8.15
CA LYS A 59 -10.59 13.08 9.05
C LYS A 59 -9.67 11.99 8.49
N SER A 60 -10.24 10.97 7.85
CA SER A 60 -9.51 9.96 7.09
C SER A 60 -10.10 9.88 5.68
N CYS A 61 -9.37 10.37 4.68
CA CYS A 61 -9.84 10.39 3.30
C CYS A 61 -9.88 8.97 2.75
N SER A 62 -11.08 8.50 2.39
CA SER A 62 -11.26 7.12 1.89
C SER A 62 -10.63 6.86 0.52
N ILE A 63 -10.33 7.92 -0.26
CA ILE A 63 -9.62 7.79 -1.53
C ILE A 63 -8.12 7.62 -1.30
N MET A 64 -7.55 8.44 -0.42
CA MET A 64 -6.10 8.51 -0.20
C MET A 64 -5.60 7.59 0.90
N SER A 65 -6.45 7.24 1.85
CA SER A 65 -6.08 6.50 3.07
C SER A 65 -6.97 5.30 3.30
N GLY A 66 -6.42 4.28 3.92
CA GLY A 66 -7.10 3.03 4.24
C GLY A 66 -6.34 1.82 3.72
N PHE A 67 -6.92 0.65 3.88
CA PHE A 67 -6.30 -0.59 3.41
C PHE A 67 -6.07 -0.54 1.90
N GLY A 68 -4.86 -0.86 1.48
CA GLY A 68 -4.42 -0.75 0.08
C GLY A 68 -3.77 0.59 -0.26
N GLY A 69 -3.85 1.61 0.62
CA GLY A 69 -3.25 2.93 0.42
C GLY A 69 -3.91 3.75 -0.67
N ALA A 70 -3.22 4.78 -1.14
CA ALA A 70 -3.72 5.68 -2.18
C ALA A 70 -3.91 5.00 -3.53
N GLY A 71 -3.17 3.94 -3.79
CA GLY A 71 -3.23 3.20 -5.06
C GLY A 71 -4.35 2.15 -5.15
N ALA A 72 -5.15 1.94 -4.10
CA ALA A 72 -6.17 0.89 -4.07
C ALA A 72 -7.24 1.03 -5.18
N PHE A 73 -7.49 2.24 -5.63
CA PHE A 73 -8.45 2.54 -6.68
C PHE A 73 -7.78 3.13 -7.93
N SER A 74 -6.52 2.72 -8.20
CA SER A 74 -5.81 3.16 -9.39
C SER A 74 -6.35 2.50 -10.66
N ASP A 75 -5.92 3.01 -11.81
CA ASP A 75 -6.25 2.44 -13.13
C ASP A 75 -5.37 1.22 -13.48
N GLY A 76 -4.54 0.77 -12.55
CA GLY A 76 -3.68 -0.39 -12.75
C GLY A 76 -2.41 -0.15 -13.55
N LYS A 77 -2.10 1.10 -13.87
CA LYS A 77 -0.83 1.41 -14.56
C LYS A 77 0.34 1.32 -13.59
N TYR A 78 1.36 0.59 -14.01
CA TYR A 78 2.59 0.44 -13.25
C TYR A 78 3.80 0.76 -14.13
N ASN A 79 4.60 1.72 -13.70
CA ASN A 79 5.76 2.19 -14.44
C ASN A 79 7.04 1.60 -13.85
N ILE A 80 7.77 0.84 -14.66
CA ILE A 80 9.02 0.18 -14.24
C ILE A 80 10.20 1.03 -14.73
N THR A 81 10.56 2.02 -13.93
CA THR A 81 11.68 2.92 -14.22
C THR A 81 12.14 3.64 -12.97
N ASN A 82 13.42 4.03 -12.94
CA ASN A 82 13.99 4.86 -11.87
C ASN A 82 13.66 6.37 -12.04
N ASP A 83 12.96 6.76 -13.11
CA ASP A 83 12.80 8.17 -13.48
C ASP A 83 11.58 8.87 -12.83
N PHE A 84 10.74 8.11 -12.12
CA PHE A 84 9.53 8.66 -11.49
C PHE A 84 9.75 9.31 -10.12
N GLY A 85 10.98 9.54 -9.75
CA GLY A 85 11.34 10.11 -8.45
C GLY A 85 11.75 9.05 -7.45
N GLY A 86 12.10 9.51 -6.24
CA GLY A 86 12.69 8.65 -5.23
C GLY A 86 14.17 8.40 -5.49
N THR A 87 14.83 7.78 -4.53
CA THR A 87 16.29 7.61 -4.52
C THR A 87 16.71 6.18 -4.20
N LEU A 88 15.81 5.20 -4.34
CA LEU A 88 16.11 3.81 -4.00
C LEU A 88 17.34 3.30 -4.77
N TYR A 89 17.45 3.66 -6.05
CA TYR A 89 18.58 3.26 -6.89
C TYR A 89 19.93 3.80 -6.40
N GLU A 90 19.94 4.90 -5.65
CA GLU A 90 21.16 5.44 -5.05
C GLU A 90 21.67 4.56 -3.90
N HIS A 91 20.77 3.81 -3.25
CA HIS A 91 21.10 2.96 -2.10
C HIS A 91 21.42 1.53 -2.49
N ILE A 92 20.72 0.97 -3.48
CA ILE A 92 20.86 -0.45 -3.87
C ILE A 92 21.35 -0.66 -5.29
N GLY A 93 21.49 0.42 -6.08
CA GLY A 93 21.85 0.37 -7.50
C GLY A 93 20.63 0.39 -8.42
N LYS A 94 20.84 0.81 -9.68
CA LYS A 94 19.75 0.96 -10.66
C LYS A 94 19.11 -0.37 -11.05
N GLN A 95 19.91 -1.39 -11.33
CA GLN A 95 19.37 -2.69 -11.75
C GLN A 95 18.64 -3.42 -10.62
N PRO A 96 19.17 -3.52 -9.40
CA PRO A 96 18.41 -4.09 -8.28
C PRO A 96 17.09 -3.35 -7.99
N ALA A 97 17.04 -2.02 -8.16
CA ALA A 97 15.81 -1.25 -8.01
C ALA A 97 14.77 -1.65 -9.07
N ILE A 98 15.18 -1.79 -10.33
CA ILE A 98 14.32 -2.25 -11.43
C ILE A 98 13.86 -3.69 -11.18
N ASP A 99 14.76 -4.58 -10.76
CA ASP A 99 14.43 -5.97 -10.47
C ASP A 99 13.35 -6.09 -9.39
N LEU A 100 13.39 -5.24 -8.37
CA LEU A 100 12.32 -5.17 -7.34
C LEU A 100 10.98 -4.69 -7.92
N MET A 101 11.01 -3.71 -8.81
CA MET A 101 9.79 -3.22 -9.47
C MET A 101 9.15 -4.31 -10.33
N GLU A 102 9.95 -5.05 -11.08
CA GLU A 102 9.51 -6.19 -11.89
C GLU A 102 8.93 -7.30 -11.02
N TYR A 103 9.58 -7.59 -9.90
CA TYR A 103 9.08 -8.57 -8.93
C TYR A 103 7.70 -8.20 -8.37
N VAL A 104 7.49 -6.91 -8.04
CA VAL A 104 6.18 -6.42 -7.59
C VAL A 104 5.14 -6.55 -8.70
N ASP A 105 5.51 -6.25 -9.93
CA ASP A 105 4.63 -6.39 -11.10
C ASP A 105 4.19 -7.85 -11.29
N GLU A 106 5.12 -8.79 -11.17
CA GLU A 106 4.81 -10.23 -11.23
C GLU A 106 3.81 -10.65 -10.18
N ILE A 107 3.93 -10.15 -8.95
CA ILE A 107 2.97 -10.46 -7.86
C ILE A 107 1.58 -9.90 -8.19
N ASN A 108 1.51 -8.72 -8.83
CA ASN A 108 0.24 -8.06 -9.16
C ASN A 108 -0.46 -8.67 -10.38
N MET A 109 0.25 -9.41 -11.17
CA MET A 109 -0.34 -10.14 -12.31
C MET A 109 -1.02 -11.42 -11.85
#